data_cf987960c6c4c1d8463869574ba317ff
#
_entry.id   cf987960c6c4c1d8463869574ba317ff
#
_cell.length_a   1.000
_cell.length_b   1.000
_cell.length_c   1.000
_cell.angle_alpha   90.00
_cell.angle_beta   90.00
_cell.angle_gamma   90.00
#
_symmetry.space_group_name_H-M   'P 1'
#
loop_
_entity.id
_entity.type
_entity.pdbx_description
1 polymer ?
#
loop_
_entity_poly.entity_id
_entity_poly.type
_entity_poly.pdbx_seq_one_letter_code
_entity_poly.pdbx_strand_id
1 'polypeptide(L)'
;MKVFDYICKSPKFKYFFKHPTDNILFFDIETTGLSPNASSLYMIGVMFFDNSDGSWHLKQFFADNYKSEADMINSFLDILEDYDYLYHFNGKTFDIPYVLNKCSKHSISLSEHCDNILNDKENSFSIDILAGIRPVKKMLGLTKANQTALEKWLGIIRDDKFDGGKLIPVYTDFMQKKILAPEKAEELEKILLLHNYEDIENMLNVASIMSYNDISTLSPFSDDETVFSGYSKHFDITEITIDDDGMLNIS
;
A
#
# COMPACT_ATOMS: atom_id res chain seq x y z
N MET A 1 -19.02 -12.17 2.61
CA MET A 1 -18.05 -11.09 2.35
C MET A 1 -18.81 -9.82 2.00
N LYS A 2 -18.38 -8.67 2.51
CA LYS A 2 -18.81 -7.34 2.07
C LYS A 2 -17.74 -6.74 1.20
N VAL A 3 -18.14 -5.91 0.23
CA VAL A 3 -17.23 -5.14 -0.63
C VAL A 3 -17.58 -3.67 -0.48
N PHE A 4 -16.58 -2.85 -0.22
CA PHE A 4 -16.70 -1.40 -0.16
C PHE A 4 -15.86 -0.80 -1.29
N ASP A 5 -16.36 0.27 -1.89
CA ASP A 5 -15.72 0.96 -3.01
C ASP A 5 -15.76 2.46 -2.77
N TYR A 6 -14.61 3.12 -2.88
CA TYR A 6 -14.45 4.53 -2.58
C TYR A 6 -13.67 5.23 -3.69
N ILE A 7 -14.02 6.47 -3.98
CA ILE A 7 -13.16 7.36 -4.73
C ILE A 7 -12.26 8.09 -3.72
N CYS A 8 -10.96 7.91 -3.86
CA CYS A 8 -9.98 8.50 -2.98
C CYS A 8 -9.79 9.98 -3.26
N LYS A 9 -9.38 10.73 -2.25
CA LYS A 9 -8.93 12.10 -2.44
C LYS A 9 -7.68 12.13 -3.30
N SER A 10 -7.52 13.20 -4.08
CA SER A 10 -6.26 13.42 -4.80
C SER A 10 -5.08 13.39 -3.82
N PRO A 11 -3.96 12.76 -4.19
CA PRO A 11 -2.79 12.68 -3.32
C PRO A 11 -2.29 14.08 -2.98
N LYS A 12 -1.87 14.27 -1.73
CA LYS A 12 -1.29 15.53 -1.25
C LYS A 12 0.06 15.81 -1.90
N PHE A 13 0.79 14.75 -2.25
CA PHE A 13 2.10 14.82 -2.89
C PHE A 13 2.05 14.11 -4.24
N LYS A 14 2.60 14.73 -5.27
CA LYS A 14 2.80 14.06 -6.55
C LYS A 14 4.00 13.14 -6.48
N TYR A 15 3.87 11.97 -7.06
CA TYR A 15 4.97 11.03 -7.25
C TYR A 15 4.93 10.54 -8.70
N PHE A 16 6.08 10.59 -9.35
CA PHE A 16 6.23 10.01 -10.68
C PHE A 16 6.66 8.56 -10.51
N PHE A 17 5.70 7.68 -10.66
CA PHE A 17 5.98 6.25 -10.63
C PHE A 17 6.84 5.87 -11.83
N LYS A 18 7.78 4.93 -11.62
CA LYS A 18 8.56 4.33 -12.70
C LYS A 18 7.69 3.51 -13.65
N HIS A 19 6.52 3.14 -13.20
CA HIS A 19 5.55 2.31 -13.92
C HIS A 19 4.32 3.14 -14.28
N PRO A 20 3.60 2.79 -15.38
CA PRO A 20 2.34 3.45 -15.72
C PRO A 20 1.35 3.37 -14.55
N THR A 21 0.73 4.51 -14.23
CA THR A 21 -0.14 4.64 -13.05
C THR A 21 -1.35 3.72 -13.11
N ASP A 22 -1.90 3.52 -14.31
CA ASP A 22 -3.02 2.63 -14.60
C ASP A 22 -2.66 1.13 -14.57
N ASN A 23 -1.39 0.81 -14.35
CA ASN A 23 -0.89 -0.55 -14.24
C ASN A 23 -0.36 -0.88 -12.82
N ILE A 24 -0.70 -0.04 -11.85
CA ILE A 24 -0.28 -0.16 -10.45
C ILE A 24 -1.46 -0.51 -9.56
N LEU A 25 -1.33 -1.58 -8.78
CA LEU A 25 -2.23 -1.94 -7.70
C LEU A 25 -1.52 -1.74 -6.35
N PHE A 26 -2.08 -0.92 -5.47
CA PHE A 26 -1.69 -0.87 -4.06
C PHE A 26 -2.43 -1.93 -3.28
N PHE A 27 -1.79 -2.48 -2.23
CA PHE A 27 -2.30 -3.62 -1.50
C PHE A 27 -1.88 -3.60 -0.04
N ASP A 28 -2.80 -3.96 0.83
CA ASP A 28 -2.59 -4.15 2.27
C ASP A 28 -3.60 -5.14 2.84
N ILE A 29 -3.27 -5.83 3.94
CA ILE A 29 -4.14 -6.80 4.58
C ILE A 29 -4.31 -6.57 6.07
N GLU A 30 -5.47 -7.04 6.59
CA GLU A 30 -5.74 -7.11 8.02
C GLU A 30 -6.01 -8.54 8.48
N THR A 31 -5.39 -8.90 9.60
CA THR A 31 -5.43 -10.27 10.11
C THR A 31 -5.75 -10.34 11.59
N THR A 32 -6.26 -11.49 12.03
CA THR A 32 -6.54 -11.74 13.47
C THR A 32 -5.31 -12.20 14.25
N GLY A 33 -4.13 -12.16 13.64
CA GLY A 33 -2.86 -12.52 14.28
C GLY A 33 -1.73 -12.72 13.28
N LEU A 34 -0.51 -12.82 13.78
CA LEU A 34 0.72 -12.84 12.97
C LEU A 34 0.98 -14.18 12.27
N SER A 35 0.37 -15.27 12.72
CA SER A 35 0.61 -16.60 12.15
C SER A 35 -0.53 -16.97 11.18
N PRO A 36 -0.28 -17.09 9.87
CA PRO A 36 -1.32 -17.42 8.90
C PRO A 36 -1.95 -18.81 9.12
N ASN A 37 -1.23 -19.72 9.77
CA ASN A 37 -1.75 -21.05 10.12
C ASN A 37 -2.75 -21.01 11.28
N ALA A 38 -2.59 -20.09 12.22
CA ALA A 38 -3.36 -20.01 13.47
C ALA A 38 -4.38 -18.87 13.50
N SER A 39 -4.32 -17.95 12.56
CA SER A 39 -5.19 -16.77 12.51
C SER A 39 -5.89 -16.64 11.14
N SER A 40 -6.80 -15.71 11.02
CA SER A 40 -7.61 -15.47 9.83
C SER A 40 -7.27 -14.13 9.18
N LEU A 41 -7.33 -14.09 7.86
CA LEU A 41 -7.38 -12.89 7.06
C LEU A 41 -8.80 -12.35 7.10
N TYR A 42 -9.00 -11.11 7.54
CA TYR A 42 -10.35 -10.56 7.63
C TYR A 42 -10.59 -9.35 6.74
N MET A 43 -9.54 -8.77 6.17
CA MET A 43 -9.66 -7.70 5.19
C MET A 43 -8.51 -7.74 4.19
N ILE A 44 -8.82 -7.48 2.94
CA ILE A 44 -7.87 -7.13 1.89
C ILE A 44 -8.33 -5.79 1.33
N GLY A 45 -7.44 -4.81 1.35
CA GLY A 45 -7.66 -3.54 0.70
C GLY A 45 -6.77 -3.40 -0.52
N VAL A 46 -7.31 -2.79 -1.57
CA VAL A 46 -6.57 -2.46 -2.80
C VAL A 46 -6.91 -1.06 -3.26
N MET A 47 -5.96 -0.40 -3.91
CA MET A 47 -6.19 0.90 -4.53
C MET A 47 -5.53 0.95 -5.91
N PHE A 48 -6.24 1.52 -6.87
CA PHE A 48 -5.84 1.61 -8.27
C PHE A 48 -6.34 2.90 -8.91
N PHE A 49 -5.69 3.31 -9.99
CA PHE A 49 -6.12 4.46 -10.77
C PHE A 49 -7.04 4.03 -11.91
N ASP A 50 -8.22 4.66 -12.01
CA ASP A 50 -9.17 4.41 -13.09
C ASP A 50 -9.06 5.52 -14.14
N ASN A 51 -8.58 5.16 -15.34
CA ASN A 51 -8.46 6.10 -16.46
C ASN A 51 -9.81 6.61 -16.97
N SER A 52 -10.90 5.91 -16.68
CA SER A 52 -12.23 6.28 -17.20
C SER A 52 -12.77 7.55 -16.54
N ASP A 53 -12.44 7.79 -15.29
CA ASP A 53 -12.83 8.99 -14.54
C ASP A 53 -11.64 9.83 -14.03
N GLY A 54 -10.42 9.33 -14.20
CA GLY A 54 -9.19 10.01 -13.80
C GLY A 54 -8.98 10.06 -12.29
N SER A 55 -9.53 9.10 -11.55
CA SER A 55 -9.54 9.06 -10.09
C SER A 55 -8.86 7.80 -9.54
N TRP A 56 -8.37 7.91 -8.31
CA TRP A 56 -7.95 6.76 -7.53
C TRP A 56 -9.15 6.11 -6.86
N HIS A 57 -9.33 4.82 -7.05
CA HIS A 57 -10.34 4.00 -6.42
C HIS A 57 -9.73 3.09 -5.37
N LEU A 58 -10.39 2.95 -4.24
CA LEU A 58 -10.01 2.04 -3.16
C LEU A 58 -11.14 1.05 -2.92
N LYS A 59 -10.81 -0.24 -3.00
CA LYS A 59 -11.75 -1.33 -2.67
C LYS A 59 -11.29 -2.07 -1.45
N GLN A 60 -12.25 -2.40 -0.57
CA GLN A 60 -12.01 -3.24 0.60
C GLN A 60 -12.89 -4.48 0.52
N PHE A 61 -12.26 -5.63 0.57
CA PHE A 61 -12.90 -6.93 0.73
C PHE A 61 -12.88 -7.28 2.21
N PHE A 62 -14.05 -7.30 2.84
CA PHE A 62 -14.18 -7.48 4.29
C PHE A 62 -14.89 -8.78 4.64
N ALA A 63 -14.26 -9.63 5.46
CA ALA A 63 -14.86 -10.85 5.96
C ALA A 63 -15.87 -10.52 7.05
N ASP A 64 -17.11 -10.43 6.68
CA ASP A 64 -18.21 -10.31 7.62
C ASP A 64 -18.60 -11.66 8.29
N ASN A 65 -17.88 -12.72 7.95
CA ASN A 65 -17.94 -14.04 8.59
C ASN A 65 -16.64 -14.81 8.33
N TYR A 66 -16.34 -15.82 9.16
CA TYR A 66 -15.10 -16.60 9.08
C TYR A 66 -14.98 -17.51 7.85
N LYS A 67 -16.02 -17.61 7.01
CA LYS A 67 -16.02 -18.43 5.79
C LYS A 67 -15.64 -17.63 4.55
N SER A 68 -15.58 -16.32 4.64
CA SER A 68 -15.33 -15.42 3.49
C SER A 68 -13.85 -15.29 3.11
N GLU A 69 -12.92 -15.93 3.84
CA GLU A 69 -11.47 -15.78 3.60
C GLU A 69 -11.08 -16.17 2.18
N ALA A 70 -11.57 -17.31 1.68
CA ALA A 70 -11.30 -17.76 0.31
C ALA A 70 -11.89 -16.82 -0.76
N ASP A 71 -13.11 -16.32 -0.53
CA ASP A 71 -13.78 -15.40 -1.47
C ASP A 71 -13.02 -14.09 -1.59
N MET A 72 -12.51 -13.56 -0.47
CA MET A 72 -11.70 -12.33 -0.47
C MET A 72 -10.39 -12.50 -1.24
N ILE A 73 -9.71 -13.64 -1.04
CA ILE A 73 -8.46 -13.95 -1.74
C ILE A 73 -8.72 -14.05 -3.25
N ASN A 74 -9.75 -14.78 -3.66
CA ASN A 74 -10.11 -14.89 -5.08
C ASN A 74 -10.42 -13.50 -5.68
N SER A 75 -11.21 -12.68 -4.98
CA SER A 75 -11.52 -11.31 -5.45
C SER A 75 -10.28 -10.42 -5.57
N PHE A 76 -9.30 -10.58 -4.69
CA PHE A 76 -8.02 -9.89 -4.79
C PHE A 76 -7.21 -10.39 -6.00
N LEU A 77 -7.11 -11.71 -6.18
CA LEU A 77 -6.39 -12.30 -7.30
C LEU A 77 -7.02 -11.92 -8.64
N ASP A 78 -8.37 -11.92 -8.72
CA ASP A 78 -9.10 -11.50 -9.91
C ASP A 78 -8.76 -10.04 -10.30
N ILE A 79 -8.63 -9.14 -9.32
CA ILE A 79 -8.19 -7.76 -9.59
C ILE A 79 -6.71 -7.72 -9.99
N LEU A 80 -5.85 -8.49 -9.31
CA LEU A 80 -4.40 -8.50 -9.58
C LEU A 80 -4.06 -8.94 -11.01
N GLU A 81 -4.93 -9.71 -11.67
CA GLU A 81 -4.76 -10.09 -13.08
C GLU A 81 -4.72 -8.90 -14.05
N ASP A 82 -5.32 -7.78 -13.68
CA ASP A 82 -5.39 -6.58 -14.51
C ASP A 82 -4.20 -5.63 -14.31
N TYR A 83 -3.26 -5.94 -13.39
CA TYR A 83 -2.15 -5.07 -13.02
C TYR A 83 -0.81 -5.80 -13.03
N ASP A 84 0.23 -5.18 -13.61
CA ASP A 84 1.58 -5.77 -13.64
C ASP A 84 2.42 -5.45 -12.38
N TYR A 85 2.04 -4.40 -11.63
CA TYR A 85 2.84 -3.91 -10.50
C TYR A 85 2.04 -3.84 -9.22
N LEU A 86 2.48 -4.59 -8.21
CA LEU A 86 1.89 -4.60 -6.88
C LEU A 86 2.73 -3.75 -5.92
N TYR A 87 2.19 -2.61 -5.49
CA TYR A 87 2.81 -1.73 -4.51
C TYR A 87 2.29 -2.03 -3.11
N HIS A 88 3.19 -2.13 -2.14
CA HIS A 88 2.86 -2.44 -0.76
C HIS A 88 3.85 -1.81 0.21
N PHE A 89 3.49 -1.71 1.48
CA PHE A 89 4.37 -1.23 2.53
C PHE A 89 4.89 -2.38 3.39
N ASN A 90 6.15 -2.83 3.17
CA ASN A 90 6.77 -3.97 3.87
C ASN A 90 6.08 -5.33 3.64
N GLY A 91 5.22 -5.43 2.63
CA GLY A 91 4.37 -6.60 2.39
C GLY A 91 5.11 -7.90 2.07
N LYS A 92 6.37 -7.81 1.57
CA LYS A 92 7.20 -9.01 1.33
C LYS A 92 7.51 -9.79 2.61
N THR A 93 7.43 -9.16 3.78
CA THR A 93 7.73 -9.81 5.05
C THR A 93 6.49 -10.34 5.76
N PHE A 94 5.30 -9.86 5.41
CA PHE A 94 4.07 -10.25 6.10
C PHE A 94 2.89 -10.50 5.14
N ASP A 95 2.42 -9.49 4.42
CA ASP A 95 1.17 -9.53 3.66
C ASP A 95 1.18 -10.61 2.58
N ILE A 96 2.20 -10.58 1.72
CA ILE A 96 2.34 -11.53 0.60
C ILE A 96 2.52 -12.96 1.09
N PRO A 97 3.47 -13.27 2.01
CA PRO A 97 3.58 -14.62 2.58
C PRO A 97 2.31 -15.09 3.28
N TYR A 98 1.57 -14.16 3.90
CA TYR A 98 0.30 -14.48 4.54
C TYR A 98 -0.76 -14.91 3.52
N VAL A 99 -0.94 -14.13 2.45
CA VAL A 99 -1.87 -14.46 1.35
C VAL A 99 -1.49 -15.78 0.69
N LEU A 100 -0.21 -15.99 0.35
CA LEU A 100 0.27 -17.24 -0.27
C LEU A 100 -0.01 -18.47 0.61
N ASN A 101 0.21 -18.35 1.93
CA ASN A 101 -0.13 -19.42 2.87
C ASN A 101 -1.64 -19.71 2.87
N LYS A 102 -2.47 -18.66 2.83
CA LYS A 102 -3.91 -18.81 2.77
C LYS A 102 -4.39 -19.39 1.43
N CYS A 103 -3.79 -19.03 0.31
CA CYS A 103 -4.03 -19.70 -0.98
C CYS A 103 -3.79 -21.21 -0.87
N SER A 104 -2.65 -21.60 -0.29
CA SER A 104 -2.32 -23.02 -0.06
C SER A 104 -3.36 -23.69 0.85
N LYS A 105 -3.74 -23.07 1.95
CA LYS A 105 -4.72 -23.59 2.91
C LYS A 105 -6.09 -23.81 2.30
N HIS A 106 -6.54 -22.94 1.41
CA HIS A 106 -7.83 -23.00 0.74
C HIS A 106 -7.78 -23.71 -0.62
N SER A 107 -6.63 -24.27 -1.01
CA SER A 107 -6.41 -24.91 -2.31
C SER A 107 -6.74 -23.97 -3.49
N ILE A 108 -6.43 -22.70 -3.35
CA ILE A 108 -6.52 -21.68 -4.39
C ILE A 108 -5.25 -21.74 -5.24
N SER A 109 -5.42 -21.98 -6.54
CA SER A 109 -4.32 -21.97 -7.51
C SER A 109 -4.07 -20.56 -8.00
N LEU A 110 -2.81 -20.14 -8.06
CA LEU A 110 -2.42 -18.89 -8.69
C LEU A 110 -2.31 -19.09 -10.20
N SER A 111 -2.66 -18.07 -10.96
CA SER A 111 -2.24 -17.96 -12.37
C SER A 111 -0.72 -17.75 -12.45
N GLU A 112 -0.15 -17.94 -13.64
CA GLU A 112 1.26 -17.61 -13.87
C GLU A 112 1.56 -16.14 -13.62
N HIS A 113 0.63 -15.24 -13.98
CA HIS A 113 0.74 -13.81 -13.78
C HIS A 113 0.78 -13.46 -12.28
N CYS A 114 -0.22 -13.87 -11.50
CA CYS A 114 -0.26 -13.63 -10.06
C CYS A 114 0.93 -14.27 -9.33
N ASP A 115 1.36 -15.47 -9.75
CA ASP A 115 2.51 -16.16 -9.16
C ASP A 115 3.81 -15.36 -9.38
N ASN A 116 4.02 -14.84 -10.59
CA ASN A 116 5.19 -14.01 -10.91
C ASN A 116 5.25 -12.73 -10.06
N ILE A 117 4.11 -12.11 -9.77
CA ILE A 117 4.05 -10.90 -8.94
C ILE A 117 4.25 -11.25 -7.45
N LEU A 118 3.48 -12.21 -6.93
CA LEU A 118 3.48 -12.52 -5.49
C LEU A 118 4.76 -13.25 -5.04
N ASN A 119 5.44 -13.97 -5.92
CA ASN A 119 6.72 -14.64 -5.66
C ASN A 119 7.95 -13.85 -6.19
N ASP A 120 7.75 -12.58 -6.61
CA ASP A 120 8.84 -11.73 -7.08
C ASP A 120 9.85 -11.42 -5.97
N LYS A 121 11.09 -11.90 -6.16
CA LYS A 121 12.20 -11.70 -5.21
C LYS A 121 13.07 -10.48 -5.56
N GLU A 122 12.94 -9.97 -6.79
CA GLU A 122 13.86 -8.98 -7.36
C GLU A 122 13.29 -7.55 -7.35
N ASN A 123 12.08 -7.35 -6.82
CA ASN A 123 11.33 -6.08 -6.85
C ASN A 123 11.07 -5.58 -8.29
N SER A 124 10.82 -6.49 -9.21
CA SER A 124 10.52 -6.15 -10.61
C SER A 124 9.04 -5.86 -10.81
N PHE A 125 8.18 -6.61 -10.12
CA PHE A 125 6.72 -6.53 -10.19
C PHE A 125 6.08 -6.21 -8.83
N SER A 126 6.69 -6.68 -7.74
CA SER A 126 6.24 -6.46 -6.36
C SER A 126 7.12 -5.41 -5.70
N ILE A 127 6.63 -4.18 -5.59
CA ILE A 127 7.38 -3.00 -5.19
C ILE A 127 7.17 -2.67 -3.71
N ASP A 128 8.21 -2.86 -2.91
CA ASP A 128 8.17 -2.53 -1.47
C ASP A 128 8.55 -1.06 -1.23
N ILE A 129 7.56 -0.24 -0.91
CA ILE A 129 7.72 1.19 -0.63
C ILE A 129 8.72 1.42 0.51
N LEU A 130 8.66 0.61 1.58
CA LEU A 130 9.61 0.72 2.69
C LEU A 130 11.04 0.42 2.24
N ALA A 131 11.24 -0.58 1.39
CA ALA A 131 12.55 -0.90 0.84
C ALA A 131 13.10 0.25 -0.01
N GLY A 132 12.25 0.90 -0.81
CA GLY A 132 12.60 2.08 -1.60
C GLY A 132 12.96 3.31 -0.75
N ILE A 133 12.38 3.46 0.44
CA ILE A 133 12.63 4.58 1.35
C ILE A 133 13.88 4.37 2.22
N ARG A 134 14.21 3.11 2.58
CA ARG A 134 15.33 2.79 3.48
C ARG A 134 16.67 3.45 3.12
N PRO A 135 17.10 3.52 1.86
CA PRO A 135 18.37 4.13 1.49
C PRO A 135 18.46 5.62 1.87
N VAL A 136 17.36 6.35 1.72
CA VAL A 136 17.31 7.80 1.98
C VAL A 136 16.91 8.17 3.41
N LYS A 137 16.55 7.19 4.22
CA LYS A 137 16.08 7.38 5.60
C LYS A 137 16.98 8.32 6.42
N LYS A 138 18.31 8.08 6.37
CA LYS A 138 19.29 8.87 7.14
C LYS A 138 19.41 10.28 6.59
N MET A 139 19.45 10.43 5.29
CA MET A 139 19.53 11.72 4.60
C MET A 139 18.35 12.62 4.96
N LEU A 140 17.13 12.04 5.05
CA LEU A 140 15.90 12.76 5.39
C LEU A 140 15.70 12.95 6.90
N GLY A 141 16.66 12.55 7.75
CA GLY A 141 16.56 12.67 9.21
C GLY A 141 15.43 11.81 9.83
N LEU A 142 15.00 10.76 9.14
CA LEU A 142 13.93 9.88 9.61
C LEU A 142 14.44 8.95 10.72
N THR A 143 13.90 9.09 11.92
CA THR A 143 14.25 8.23 13.07
C THR A 143 13.61 6.84 12.96
N LYS A 144 12.35 6.79 12.45
CA LYS A 144 11.58 5.59 12.19
C LYS A 144 11.15 5.57 10.73
N ALA A 145 10.89 4.40 10.21
CA ALA A 145 10.42 4.21 8.83
C ALA A 145 9.18 3.28 8.77
N ASN A 146 8.40 3.17 9.85
CA ASN A 146 7.06 2.60 9.75
C ASN A 146 6.12 3.63 9.12
N GLN A 147 5.05 3.17 8.50
CA GLN A 147 4.15 3.99 7.70
C GLN A 147 3.63 5.21 8.47
N THR A 148 3.10 5.03 9.68
CA THR A 148 2.59 6.13 10.53
C THR A 148 3.66 7.21 10.82
N ALA A 149 4.93 6.82 10.97
CA ALA A 149 6.01 7.80 11.19
C ALA A 149 6.32 8.59 9.92
N LEU A 150 6.24 7.95 8.74
CA LEU A 150 6.43 8.60 7.43
C LEU A 150 5.26 9.54 7.12
N GLU A 151 4.04 9.12 7.37
CA GLU A 151 2.83 9.95 7.26
C GLU A 151 2.95 11.21 8.13
N LYS A 152 3.35 11.03 9.38
CA LYS A 152 3.59 12.17 10.28
C LYS A 152 4.69 13.09 9.77
N TRP A 153 5.76 12.55 9.20
CA TRP A 153 6.83 13.34 8.61
C TRP A 153 6.33 14.15 7.41
N LEU A 154 5.44 13.59 6.60
CA LEU A 154 4.74 14.28 5.51
C LEU A 154 3.68 15.29 6.00
N GLY A 155 3.36 15.32 7.30
CA GLY A 155 2.31 16.15 7.87
C GLY A 155 0.90 15.64 7.53
N ILE A 156 0.76 14.32 7.32
CA ILE A 156 -0.53 13.64 7.19
C ILE A 156 -1.07 13.37 8.60
N ILE A 157 -2.31 13.70 8.81
CA ILE A 157 -3.06 13.47 10.06
C ILE A 157 -4.11 12.42 9.78
N ARG A 158 -4.07 11.31 10.53
CA ARG A 158 -5.06 10.24 10.47
C ARG A 158 -6.24 10.52 11.39
N ASP A 159 -7.41 10.11 10.95
CA ASP A 159 -8.60 10.01 11.80
C ASP A 159 -8.58 8.73 12.63
N ASP A 160 -8.01 7.65 12.09
CA ASP A 160 -7.76 6.42 12.81
C ASP A 160 -6.76 6.61 13.97
N LYS A 161 -7.08 6.00 15.12
CA LYS A 161 -6.29 6.09 16.37
C LYS A 161 -5.73 4.74 16.81
N PHE A 162 -5.91 3.69 16.01
CA PHE A 162 -5.51 2.35 16.36
C PHE A 162 -4.19 1.96 15.69
N ASP A 163 -3.50 1.01 16.29
CA ASP A 163 -2.44 0.23 15.66
C ASP A 163 -3.04 -1.11 15.23
N GLY A 164 -2.60 -1.71 14.14
CA GLY A 164 -3.14 -2.97 13.60
C GLY A 164 -3.29 -4.08 14.66
N GLY A 165 -2.32 -4.22 15.57
CA GLY A 165 -2.43 -5.20 16.67
C GLY A 165 -3.60 -4.94 17.64
N LYS A 166 -4.05 -3.70 17.76
CA LYS A 166 -5.20 -3.34 18.60
C LYS A 166 -6.54 -3.59 17.91
N LEU A 167 -6.55 -3.86 16.63
CA LEU A 167 -7.76 -4.15 15.86
C LEU A 167 -8.20 -5.61 15.98
N ILE A 168 -7.31 -6.51 16.36
CA ILE A 168 -7.66 -7.93 16.57
C ILE A 168 -8.83 -8.10 17.54
N PRO A 169 -8.81 -7.50 18.77
CA PRO A 169 -9.97 -7.57 19.65
C PRO A 169 -11.20 -6.83 19.09
N VAL A 170 -11.01 -5.75 18.32
CA VAL A 170 -12.12 -5.03 17.67
C VAL A 170 -12.86 -5.93 16.68
N TYR A 171 -12.12 -6.66 15.82
CA TYR A 171 -12.74 -7.61 14.89
C TYR A 171 -13.43 -8.78 15.63
N THR A 172 -12.83 -9.30 16.70
CA THR A 172 -13.45 -10.34 17.50
C THR A 172 -14.77 -9.86 18.13
N ASP A 173 -14.79 -8.64 18.66
CA ASP A 173 -15.98 -8.02 19.22
C ASP A 173 -17.04 -7.73 18.15
N PHE A 174 -16.63 -7.27 16.96
CA PHE A 174 -17.51 -7.14 15.79
C PHE A 174 -18.23 -8.46 15.49
N MET A 175 -17.50 -9.56 15.38
CA MET A 175 -18.08 -10.87 15.07
C MET A 175 -19.08 -11.34 16.11
N GLN A 176 -18.84 -11.07 17.40
CA GLN A 176 -19.77 -11.40 18.48
C GLN A 176 -21.01 -10.49 18.46
N LYS A 177 -20.81 -9.19 18.31
CA LYS A 177 -21.88 -8.19 18.34
C LYS A 177 -22.78 -8.21 17.11
N LYS A 178 -22.30 -8.69 15.99
CA LYS A 178 -23.10 -8.83 14.76
C LYS A 178 -24.43 -9.55 14.98
N ILE A 179 -24.46 -10.50 15.93
CA ILE A 179 -25.66 -11.25 16.28
C ILE A 179 -26.38 -10.62 17.48
N LEU A 180 -25.65 -10.12 18.48
CA LEU A 180 -26.18 -9.71 19.77
C LEU A 180 -26.57 -8.23 19.83
N ALA A 181 -25.89 -7.37 19.07
CA ALA A 181 -26.06 -5.93 19.10
C ALA A 181 -25.61 -5.31 17.75
N PRO A 182 -26.42 -5.44 16.66
CA PRO A 182 -26.04 -5.04 15.30
C PRO A 182 -25.56 -3.59 15.18
N GLU A 183 -26.19 -2.64 15.88
CA GLU A 183 -25.80 -1.23 15.87
C GLU A 183 -24.34 -1.02 16.35
N LYS A 184 -23.94 -1.74 17.41
CA LYS A 184 -22.55 -1.70 17.90
C LYS A 184 -21.60 -2.40 16.94
N ALA A 185 -22.05 -3.41 16.23
CA ALA A 185 -21.24 -4.06 15.22
C ALA A 185 -20.94 -3.11 14.04
N GLU A 186 -21.88 -2.28 13.64
CA GLU A 186 -21.64 -1.26 12.60
C GLU A 186 -20.61 -0.22 13.00
N GLU A 187 -20.57 0.18 14.29
CA GLU A 187 -19.53 1.09 14.80
C GLU A 187 -18.14 0.45 14.73
N LEU A 188 -18.03 -0.83 15.12
CA LEU A 188 -16.77 -1.58 15.08
C LEU A 188 -16.32 -1.82 13.64
N GLU A 189 -17.24 -2.13 12.73
CA GLU A 189 -16.97 -2.26 11.30
C GLU A 189 -16.36 -0.97 10.72
N LYS A 190 -16.92 0.19 11.04
CA LYS A 190 -16.38 1.49 10.59
C LYS A 190 -14.95 1.72 11.08
N ILE A 191 -14.63 1.33 12.30
CA ILE A 191 -13.27 1.44 12.84
C ILE A 191 -12.30 0.56 12.04
N LEU A 192 -12.69 -0.69 11.77
CA LEU A 192 -11.86 -1.64 11.01
C LEU A 192 -11.64 -1.17 9.56
N LEU A 193 -12.71 -0.70 8.91
CA LEU A 193 -12.65 -0.19 7.55
C LEU A 193 -11.79 1.08 7.47
N LEU A 194 -11.94 2.02 8.42
CA LEU A 194 -11.19 3.27 8.43
C LEU A 194 -9.67 3.03 8.54
N HIS A 195 -9.24 2.08 9.39
CA HIS A 195 -7.83 1.77 9.56
C HIS A 195 -7.18 1.35 8.23
N ASN A 196 -7.68 0.30 7.62
CA ASN A 196 -7.15 -0.20 6.35
C ASN A 196 -7.33 0.82 5.20
N TYR A 197 -8.44 1.60 5.20
CA TYR A 197 -8.63 2.67 4.23
C TYR A 197 -7.47 3.68 4.29
N GLU A 198 -7.14 4.18 5.49
CA GLU A 198 -6.08 5.17 5.64
C GLU A 198 -4.69 4.58 5.41
N ASP A 199 -4.47 3.29 5.73
CA ASP A 199 -3.22 2.62 5.42
C ASP A 199 -2.97 2.58 3.91
N ILE A 200 -3.98 2.28 3.11
CA ILE A 200 -3.85 2.21 1.66
C ILE A 200 -3.86 3.60 1.00
N GLU A 201 -4.80 4.48 1.36
CA GLU A 201 -4.86 5.84 0.79
C GLU A 201 -3.55 6.59 1.02
N ASN A 202 -2.97 6.46 2.21
CA ASN A 202 -1.73 7.14 2.56
C ASN A 202 -0.49 6.52 1.92
N MET A 203 -0.53 5.25 1.48
CA MET A 203 0.61 4.66 0.76
C MET A 203 1.00 5.47 -0.47
N LEU A 204 0.01 6.02 -1.20
CA LEU A 204 0.25 6.87 -2.36
C LEU A 204 1.08 8.10 -2.01
N ASN A 205 0.77 8.74 -0.88
CA ASN A 205 1.54 9.87 -0.39
C ASN A 205 2.93 9.45 0.14
N VAL A 206 3.00 8.33 0.85
CA VAL A 206 4.26 7.79 1.41
C VAL A 206 5.21 7.36 0.30
N ALA A 207 4.69 6.81 -0.80
CA ALA A 207 5.48 6.44 -1.97
C ALA A 207 6.24 7.64 -2.56
N SER A 208 5.74 8.88 -2.41
CA SER A 208 6.45 10.09 -2.87
C SER A 208 7.86 10.25 -2.26
N ILE A 209 8.10 9.67 -1.08
CA ILE A 209 9.42 9.69 -0.43
C ILE A 209 10.45 8.88 -1.23
N MET A 210 10.02 7.91 -2.03
CA MET A 210 10.91 7.12 -2.89
C MET A 210 11.62 7.98 -3.94
N SER A 211 11.02 9.12 -4.34
CA SER A 211 11.63 10.05 -5.29
C SER A 211 13.03 10.53 -4.85
N TYR A 212 13.28 10.66 -3.55
CA TYR A 212 14.60 11.01 -3.04
C TYR A 212 15.65 9.92 -3.29
N ASN A 213 15.25 8.66 -3.31
CA ASN A 213 16.15 7.56 -3.67
C ASN A 213 16.42 7.58 -5.18
N ASP A 214 15.40 7.87 -5.99
CA ASP A 214 15.53 7.95 -7.43
C ASP A 214 16.50 9.08 -7.83
N ILE A 215 16.40 10.24 -7.20
CA ILE A 215 17.36 11.35 -7.36
C ILE A 215 18.78 10.92 -6.99
N SER A 216 18.95 10.23 -5.86
CA SER A 216 20.27 9.81 -5.36
C SER A 216 20.96 8.76 -6.25
N THR A 217 20.21 8.09 -7.11
CA THR A 217 20.72 7.05 -8.03
C THR A 217 21.00 7.57 -9.44
N LEU A 218 20.71 8.86 -9.72
CA LEU A 218 21.04 9.46 -11.02
C LEU A 218 22.54 9.45 -11.23
N SER A 219 22.97 8.86 -12.34
CA SER A 219 24.38 8.86 -12.73
C SER A 219 24.77 10.26 -13.25
N PRO A 220 25.88 10.84 -12.81
CA PRO A 220 26.36 12.12 -13.31
C PRO A 220 26.81 12.10 -14.78
N PHE A 221 26.69 10.98 -15.47
CA PHE A 221 27.19 10.78 -16.85
C PHE A 221 26.12 10.41 -17.87
N SER A 222 24.85 10.76 -17.69
CA SER A 222 23.88 10.65 -18.78
C SER A 222 23.85 11.96 -19.55
N ASP A 223 24.18 11.89 -20.85
CA ASP A 223 24.08 13.04 -21.80
C ASP A 223 22.63 13.49 -22.06
N ASP A 224 21.67 12.88 -21.42
CA ASP A 224 20.24 13.23 -21.52
C ASP A 224 19.87 14.16 -20.36
N GLU A 225 19.37 15.35 -20.69
CA GLU A 225 18.69 16.24 -19.75
C GLU A 225 17.49 15.51 -19.15
N THR A 226 17.67 14.91 -17.97
CA THR A 226 16.58 14.27 -17.27
C THR A 226 15.86 15.33 -16.45
N VAL A 227 14.74 15.82 -16.96
CA VAL A 227 13.84 16.70 -16.21
C VAL A 227 13.11 15.87 -15.16
N PHE A 228 13.39 16.10 -13.90
CA PHE A 228 12.65 15.56 -12.79
C PHE A 228 11.61 16.58 -12.33
N SER A 229 10.35 16.23 -12.41
CA SER A 229 9.29 16.99 -11.75
C SER A 229 8.75 16.16 -10.59
N GLY A 230 8.95 16.61 -9.36
CA GLY A 230 8.49 15.94 -8.15
C GLY A 230 8.14 16.93 -7.06
N TYR A 231 7.21 16.55 -6.19
CA TYR A 231 6.93 17.31 -4.97
C TYR A 231 7.71 16.74 -3.80
N SER A 232 8.41 17.60 -3.08
CA SER A 232 8.86 17.29 -1.73
C SER A 232 7.93 17.97 -0.71
N LYS A 233 8.04 17.58 0.56
CA LYS A 233 7.37 18.25 1.67
C LYS A 233 7.68 19.75 1.76
N HIS A 234 8.81 20.18 1.23
CA HIS A 234 9.37 21.51 1.47
C HIS A 234 9.46 22.37 0.20
N PHE A 235 9.45 21.77 -0.99
CA PHE A 235 9.61 22.49 -2.26
C PHE A 235 9.12 21.66 -3.43
N ASP A 236 8.66 22.34 -4.47
CA ASP A 236 8.44 21.74 -5.78
C ASP A 236 9.78 21.58 -6.47
N ILE A 237 10.10 20.36 -6.87
CA ILE A 237 11.27 20.11 -7.72
C ILE A 237 10.75 20.17 -9.14
N THR A 238 11.12 21.22 -9.86
CA THR A 238 10.74 21.40 -11.26
C THR A 238 11.82 20.99 -12.22
N GLU A 239 13.08 21.07 -11.77
CA GLU A 239 14.24 20.75 -12.57
C GLU A 239 15.39 20.23 -11.71
N ILE A 240 16.09 19.22 -12.20
CA ILE A 240 17.34 18.73 -11.64
C ILE A 240 18.36 18.71 -12.77
N THR A 241 19.43 19.46 -12.60
CA THR A 241 20.57 19.48 -13.52
C THR A 241 21.85 19.12 -12.79
N ILE A 242 22.79 18.54 -13.51
CA ILE A 242 24.16 18.33 -13.04
C ILE A 242 25.05 19.28 -13.83
N ASP A 243 25.75 20.16 -13.11
CA ASP A 243 26.69 21.08 -13.78
C ASP A 243 28.00 20.40 -14.20
N ASP A 244 28.84 21.15 -14.92
CA ASP A 244 30.12 20.66 -15.45
C ASP A 244 31.10 20.18 -14.36
N ASP A 245 30.91 20.61 -13.13
CA ASP A 245 31.70 20.21 -11.96
C ASP A 245 31.10 18.95 -11.26
N GLY A 246 30.00 18.41 -11.76
CA GLY A 246 29.30 17.24 -11.22
C GLY A 246 28.44 17.57 -9.99
N MET A 247 28.10 18.85 -9.76
CA MET A 247 27.23 19.27 -8.67
C MET A 247 25.77 19.21 -9.08
N LEU A 248 24.93 18.68 -8.19
CA LEU A 248 23.50 18.56 -8.37
C LEU A 248 22.83 19.91 -8.08
N ASN A 249 22.20 20.51 -9.09
CA ASN A 249 21.37 21.69 -8.97
C ASN A 249 19.89 21.29 -9.00
N ILE A 250 19.12 21.77 -8.02
CA ILE A 250 17.70 21.49 -7.85
C ILE A 250 16.97 22.85 -7.82
N SER A 251 16.05 23.06 -8.74
CA SER A 251 15.20 24.25 -8.82
C SER A 251 13.71 23.93 -8.75
#